data_7d78415ef8a6d15d48fceeef924baf2a
#
_entry.id   7d78415ef8a6d15d48fceeef924baf2a
#
_cell.length_a   1.000
_cell.length_b   1.000
_cell.length_c   1.000
_cell.angle_alpha   90.00
_cell.angle_beta   90.00
_cell.angle_gamma   90.00
#
_symmetry.space_group_name_H-M   'P 1'
#
loop_
_entity.id
_entity.type
_entity.pdbx_description
1 polymer ?
#
loop_
_entity_poly.entity_id
_entity_poly.type
_entity_poly.pdbx_seq_one_letter_code
_entity_poly.pdbx_strand_id
1 'polypeptide(L)'
;MVATKITLSDFPLSVYSLVELLREGRDGEERRFTDQAIADWCYELFDAIDSWTEVRSGSVEIENARKVAYEVALQFEVDFLNAKGRVLDAELYESWLARLEHR
;
A
#
# COMPACT_ATOMS: atom_id res chain seq x y z
N MET A 1 1.42 20.39 1.75
CA MET A 1 0.44 19.80 2.68
C MET A 1 0.20 18.34 2.33
N VAL A 2 0.23 17.47 3.33
CA VAL A 2 0.06 16.03 3.11
C VAL A 2 -1.41 15.65 3.32
N ALA A 3 -1.98 14.95 2.34
CA ALA A 3 -3.38 14.55 2.40
C ALA A 3 -3.57 13.33 3.29
N THR A 4 -4.70 13.29 3.98
CA THR A 4 -5.05 12.17 4.87
C THR A 4 -6.00 11.18 4.22
N LYS A 5 -6.38 11.42 2.97
CA LYS A 5 -7.28 10.54 2.23
C LYS A 5 -6.88 10.48 0.77
N ILE A 6 -6.96 9.27 0.20
CA ILE A 6 -6.66 9.03 -1.21
C ILE A 6 -7.97 8.76 -1.93
N THR A 7 -8.23 9.49 -3.01
CA THR A 7 -9.46 9.31 -3.80
C THR A 7 -9.26 8.22 -4.85
N LEU A 8 -10.27 7.40 -5.03
CA LEU A 8 -10.20 6.31 -6.00
C LEU A 8 -10.26 6.80 -7.45
N SER A 9 -10.70 8.04 -7.67
CA SER A 9 -10.67 8.63 -9.01
C SER A 9 -9.24 8.95 -9.46
N ASP A 10 -8.37 9.31 -8.52
CA ASP A 10 -6.96 9.59 -8.81
C ASP A 10 -6.11 8.33 -8.75
N PHE A 11 -6.46 7.44 -7.81
CA PHE A 11 -5.73 6.18 -7.60
C PHE A 11 -6.73 5.04 -7.54
N PRO A 12 -7.15 4.52 -8.71
CA PRO A 12 -8.07 3.38 -8.73
C PRO A 12 -7.40 2.15 -8.12
N LEU A 13 -8.21 1.25 -7.59
CA LEU A 13 -7.71 0.02 -6.94
C LEU A 13 -7.06 -0.90 -7.98
N SER A 14 -5.74 -0.83 -8.08
CA SER A 14 -4.96 -1.60 -9.05
C SER A 14 -3.53 -1.79 -8.55
N VAL A 15 -2.82 -2.74 -9.16
CA VAL A 15 -1.42 -2.98 -8.85
C VAL A 15 -0.57 -1.76 -9.20
N TYR A 16 -0.88 -1.11 -10.32
CA TYR A 16 -0.15 0.08 -10.74
C TYR A 16 -0.25 1.19 -9.69
N SER A 17 -1.45 1.46 -9.20
CA SER A 17 -1.64 2.49 -8.17
C SER A 17 -0.94 2.12 -6.87
N LEU A 18 -0.93 0.83 -6.53
CA LEU A 18 -0.22 0.37 -5.33
C LEU A 18 1.26 0.72 -5.42
N VAL A 19 1.90 0.44 -6.56
CA VAL A 19 3.32 0.75 -6.76
C VAL A 19 3.54 2.26 -6.64
N GLU A 20 2.68 3.07 -7.25
CA GLU A 20 2.80 4.53 -7.20
C GLU A 20 2.70 5.06 -5.77
N LEU A 21 1.75 4.54 -4.99
CA LEU A 21 1.56 4.99 -3.62
C LEU A 21 2.70 4.56 -2.70
N LEU A 22 3.25 3.38 -2.93
CA LEU A 22 4.41 2.95 -2.15
C LEU A 22 5.65 3.80 -2.47
N ARG A 23 5.80 4.23 -3.71
CA ARG A 23 6.87 5.15 -4.08
C ARG A 23 6.68 6.51 -3.39
N GLU A 24 5.46 6.99 -3.33
CA GLU A 24 5.14 8.23 -2.61
C GLU A 24 5.53 8.12 -1.14
N GLY A 25 5.20 7.01 -0.50
CA GLY A 25 5.56 6.78 0.90
C GLY A 25 7.07 6.75 1.10
N ARG A 26 7.79 6.10 0.20
CA ARG A 26 9.25 6.01 0.27
C ARG A 26 9.92 7.38 0.15
N ASP A 27 9.37 8.24 -0.69
CA ASP A 27 9.97 9.55 -0.96
C ASP A 27 9.91 10.51 0.23
N GLY A 28 9.10 10.20 1.22
CA GLY A 28 9.16 10.91 2.49
C GLY A 28 8.70 12.36 2.43
N GLU A 29 9.64 13.30 2.38
CA GLU A 29 9.34 14.72 2.47
C GLU A 29 8.48 15.26 1.34
N GLU A 30 8.57 14.68 0.17
CA GLU A 30 7.82 15.14 -1.01
C GLU A 30 6.53 14.37 -1.23
N ARG A 31 6.19 13.46 -0.35
CA ARG A 31 4.99 12.67 -0.53
C ARG A 31 3.71 13.49 -0.33
N ARG A 32 2.69 13.11 -1.09
CA ARG A 32 1.40 13.80 -1.06
C ARG A 32 0.44 13.22 -0.02
N PHE A 33 0.72 12.04 0.50
CA PHE A 33 -0.20 11.33 1.39
C PHE A 33 0.47 10.86 2.66
N THR A 34 -0.32 10.77 3.74
CA THR A 34 0.18 10.24 5.01
C THR A 34 0.31 8.72 4.93
N ASP A 35 1.09 8.14 5.86
CA ASP A 35 1.17 6.68 5.98
C ASP A 35 -0.22 6.08 6.23
N GLN A 36 -1.05 6.75 7.02
CA GLN A 36 -2.40 6.28 7.28
C GLN A 36 -3.24 6.23 6.01
N ALA A 37 -3.16 7.28 5.18
CA ALA A 37 -3.90 7.32 3.94
C ALA A 37 -3.49 6.16 3.01
N ILE A 38 -2.19 5.90 2.93
CA ILE A 38 -1.66 4.82 2.11
C ILE A 38 -2.11 3.46 2.67
N ALA A 39 -2.05 3.28 3.99
CA ALA A 39 -2.47 2.03 4.61
C ALA A 39 -3.97 1.77 4.43
N ASP A 40 -4.79 2.80 4.57
CA ASP A 40 -6.24 2.68 4.38
C ASP A 40 -6.56 2.31 2.94
N TRP A 41 -5.86 2.92 1.97
CA TRP A 41 -6.03 2.58 0.56
C TRP A 41 -5.60 1.12 0.30
N CYS A 42 -4.50 0.71 0.90
CA CYS A 42 -4.01 -0.67 0.76
C CYS A 42 -5.02 -1.67 1.31
N TYR A 43 -5.65 -1.36 2.42
CA TYR A 43 -6.70 -2.23 2.98
C TYR A 43 -7.87 -2.36 2.00
N GLU A 44 -8.28 -1.26 1.38
CA GLU A 44 -9.34 -1.30 0.39
C GLU A 44 -8.95 -2.14 -0.82
N LEU A 45 -7.70 -2.03 -1.27
CA LEU A 45 -7.21 -2.84 -2.37
C LEU A 45 -7.21 -4.32 -2.00
N PHE A 46 -6.72 -4.66 -0.81
CA PHE A 46 -6.71 -6.03 -0.33
C PHE A 46 -8.14 -6.62 -0.33
N ASP A 47 -9.08 -5.86 0.20
CA ASP A 47 -10.48 -6.29 0.26
C ASP A 47 -11.07 -6.48 -1.14
N ALA A 48 -10.76 -5.57 -2.05
CA ALA A 48 -11.22 -5.65 -3.43
C ALA A 48 -10.66 -6.89 -4.14
N ILE A 49 -9.34 -7.11 -4.00
CA ILE A 49 -8.70 -8.27 -4.64
C ILE A 49 -9.27 -9.57 -4.09
N ASP A 50 -9.56 -9.60 -2.79
CA ASP A 50 -10.14 -10.79 -2.17
C ASP A 50 -11.49 -11.15 -2.81
N SER A 51 -12.27 -10.14 -3.19
CA SER A 51 -13.54 -10.37 -3.89
C SER A 51 -13.33 -10.71 -5.37
N TRP A 52 -12.15 -10.44 -5.93
CA TRP A 52 -11.81 -10.79 -7.31
C TRP A 52 -11.27 -12.21 -7.47
N THR A 53 -10.97 -12.91 -6.38
CA THR A 53 -10.25 -14.18 -6.42
C THR A 53 -10.89 -15.23 -7.32
N GLU A 54 -12.20 -15.23 -7.40
CA GLU A 54 -12.92 -16.18 -8.27
C GLU A 54 -12.62 -15.94 -9.77
N VAL A 55 -12.38 -14.68 -10.11
CA VAL A 55 -12.19 -14.27 -11.50
C VAL A 55 -10.70 -14.25 -11.88
N ARG A 56 -9.84 -13.98 -10.90
CA ARG A 56 -8.43 -13.73 -11.14
C ARG A 56 -7.48 -14.71 -10.46
N SER A 57 -8.01 -15.83 -10.04
CA SER A 57 -7.19 -16.86 -9.40
C SER A 57 -6.09 -17.32 -10.36
N GLY A 58 -4.88 -17.47 -9.84
CA GLY A 58 -3.73 -17.89 -10.63
C GLY A 58 -2.81 -16.75 -11.08
N SER A 59 -3.21 -15.49 -10.93
CA SER A 59 -2.32 -14.38 -11.25
C SER A 59 -1.33 -14.17 -10.11
N VAL A 60 -0.06 -14.43 -10.35
CA VAL A 60 1.02 -14.24 -9.38
C VAL A 60 1.14 -12.77 -9.01
N GLU A 61 1.00 -11.89 -10.00
CA GLU A 61 1.13 -10.45 -9.81
C GLU A 61 0.05 -9.90 -8.87
N ILE A 62 -1.19 -10.34 -9.08
CA ILE A 62 -2.31 -9.91 -8.24
C ILE A 62 -2.17 -10.49 -6.83
N GLU A 63 -1.75 -11.74 -6.72
CA GLU A 63 -1.54 -12.37 -5.42
C GLU A 63 -0.45 -11.67 -4.62
N ASN A 64 0.64 -11.29 -5.28
CA ASN A 64 1.69 -10.49 -4.63
C ASN A 64 1.17 -9.15 -4.16
N ALA A 65 0.39 -8.47 -5.00
CA ALA A 65 -0.19 -7.18 -4.64
C ALA A 65 -1.12 -7.32 -3.44
N ARG A 66 -1.92 -8.38 -3.40
CA ARG A 66 -2.81 -8.64 -2.27
C ARG A 66 -2.02 -8.80 -0.97
N LYS A 67 -0.95 -9.59 -1.01
CA LYS A 67 -0.11 -9.82 0.18
C LYS A 67 0.57 -8.55 0.64
N VAL A 68 1.14 -7.79 -0.29
CA VAL A 68 1.81 -6.53 0.04
C VAL A 68 0.83 -5.53 0.62
N ALA A 69 -0.33 -5.37 -0.01
CA ALA A 69 -1.35 -4.43 0.47
C ALA A 69 -1.80 -4.79 1.90
N TYR A 70 -1.99 -6.08 2.17
CA TYR A 70 -2.35 -6.53 3.50
C TYR A 70 -1.25 -6.21 4.52
N GLU A 71 0.01 -6.47 4.15
CA GLU A 71 1.13 -6.20 5.04
C GLU A 71 1.29 -4.71 5.34
N VAL A 72 1.09 -3.86 4.35
CA VAL A 72 1.15 -2.40 4.56
C VAL A 72 0.11 -1.99 5.60
N ALA A 73 -1.13 -2.42 5.42
CA ALA A 73 -2.22 -2.08 6.32
C ALA A 73 -1.97 -2.63 7.73
N LEU A 74 -1.53 -3.88 7.82
CA LEU A 74 -1.26 -4.52 9.11
C LEU A 74 -0.07 -3.88 9.81
N GLN A 75 1.00 -3.59 9.09
CA GLN A 75 2.19 -2.97 9.66
C GLN A 75 1.87 -1.58 10.19
N PHE A 76 1.07 -0.81 9.48
CA PHE A 76 0.65 0.49 9.96
C PHE A 76 -0.12 0.36 11.27
N GLU A 77 -1.06 -0.58 11.34
CA GLU A 77 -1.88 -0.77 12.54
C GLU A 77 -1.03 -1.15 13.75
N VAL A 78 -0.10 -2.08 13.55
CA VAL A 78 0.80 -2.53 14.63
C VAL A 78 1.73 -1.41 15.06
N ASP A 79 2.37 -0.75 14.12
CA ASP A 79 3.34 0.31 14.43
C ASP A 79 2.67 1.56 14.97
N PHE A 80 1.45 1.85 14.55
CA PHE A 80 0.71 2.99 15.06
C PHE A 80 0.50 2.90 16.58
N LEU A 81 0.22 1.70 17.07
CA LEU A 81 0.02 1.48 18.50
C LEU A 81 1.31 1.62 19.31
N ASN A 82 2.46 1.43 18.67
CA ASN A 82 3.76 1.43 19.33
C ASN A 82 4.66 2.59 18.92
N ALA A 83 4.29 3.32 17.88
CA ALA A 83 5.17 4.31 17.27
C ALA A 83 5.31 5.59 18.09
N LYS A 84 6.51 6.16 18.01
CA LYS A 84 6.81 7.47 18.57
C LYS A 84 7.35 8.33 17.44
N GLY A 85 6.51 8.60 16.44
CA GLY A 85 6.90 9.35 15.29
C GLY A 85 6.40 8.73 14.01
N ARG A 86 7.27 8.62 13.01
CA ARG A 86 6.88 8.04 11.73
C ARG A 86 6.55 6.56 11.88
N VAL A 87 5.37 6.19 11.37
CA VAL A 87 4.87 4.82 11.50
C VAL A 87 5.52 3.87 10.50
N LEU A 88 5.58 4.27 9.23
CA LEU A 88 6.19 3.46 8.17
C LEU A 88 7.41 4.17 7.62
N ASP A 89 8.57 3.53 7.65
CA ASP A 89 9.79 4.16 7.19
C ASP A 89 10.11 3.81 5.72
N ALA A 90 11.11 4.49 5.17
CA ALA A 90 11.50 4.32 3.78
C ALA A 90 11.95 2.90 3.47
N GLU A 91 12.60 2.22 4.41
CA GLU A 91 13.06 0.85 4.21
C GLU A 91 11.91 -0.13 4.05
N LEU A 92 10.83 0.07 4.79
CA LEU A 92 9.62 -0.75 4.65
C LEU A 92 9.02 -0.58 3.26
N TYR A 93 8.84 0.67 2.84
CA TYR A 93 8.31 0.94 1.51
C TYR A 93 9.18 0.34 0.42
N GLU A 94 10.49 0.45 0.57
CA GLU A 94 11.44 -0.10 -0.39
C GLU A 94 11.34 -1.63 -0.48
N SER A 95 11.19 -2.30 0.65
CA SER A 95 11.08 -3.76 0.67
C SER A 95 9.79 -4.22 -0.03
N TRP A 96 8.69 -3.50 0.17
CA TRP A 96 7.43 -3.82 -0.51
C TRP A 96 7.52 -3.58 -2.00
N LEU A 97 8.15 -2.48 -2.40
CA LEU A 97 8.37 -2.18 -3.82
C LEU A 97 9.21 -3.27 -4.49
N ALA A 98 10.27 -3.71 -3.82
CA ALA A 98 11.13 -4.77 -4.33
C ALA A 98 10.34 -6.05 -4.58
N ARG A 99 9.41 -6.39 -3.69
CA ARG A 99 8.58 -7.59 -3.84
C ARG A 99 7.62 -7.47 -5.02
N LEU A 100 7.11 -6.27 -5.29
CA LEU A 100 6.19 -6.05 -6.40
C LEU A 100 6.89 -5.95 -7.74
N GLU A 101 8.09 -5.37 -7.75
CA GLU A 101 8.85 -5.18 -8.99
C GLU A 101 9.75 -6.37 -9.33
N HIS A 102 10.04 -7.19 -8.35
CA HIS A 102 10.88 -8.37 -8.54
C HIS A 102 10.00 -9.54 -8.97
N ARG A 103 10.26 -10.04 -10.15
CA ARG A 103 9.47 -11.13 -10.75
C ARG A 103 10.27 -12.41 -10.83
#